data_ba5a60c25cdf3542df1a796c4b62dd69
#
_entry.id   ba5a60c25cdf3542df1a796c4b62dd69
#
_cell.length_a   1.000
_cell.length_b   1.000
_cell.length_c   1.000
_cell.angle_alpha   90.00
_cell.angle_beta   90.00
_cell.angle_gamma   90.00
#
_symmetry.space_group_name_H-M   'P 1'
#
loop_
_entity.id
_entity.type
_entity.pdbx_description
1 polymer ?
#
loop_
_entity_poly.entity_id
_entity_poly.type
_entity_poly.pdbx_seq_one_letter_code
_entity_poly.pdbx_strand_id
1 'polypeptide(L)'
;MASWNFGLLLGLLIIYDFIPANEGVEMSPMIIKQVKKLRLRCINQTGASAEIMEEFTRKREIPSFPEFKCFIHCMFDMFGLIDSQNVMHLDALLEVLPVEIHHVINGLIEACGTKKGLDGCETAYETMQCYINVNGKFIWDEIIVMLG
;
A
#
# COMPACT_ATOMS: atom_id res chain seq x y z
N MET A 1 -52.02 -11.04 -19.21
CA MET A 1 -50.65 -11.09 -19.78
C MET A 1 -49.65 -10.11 -19.14
N ALA A 2 -49.97 -9.45 -18.06
CA ALA A 2 -49.06 -8.50 -17.40
C ALA A 2 -48.30 -9.05 -16.18
N SER A 3 -48.47 -10.34 -15.83
CA SER A 3 -47.91 -10.91 -14.59
C SER A 3 -46.53 -11.58 -14.73
N TRP A 4 -46.00 -11.73 -15.94
CA TRP A 4 -44.71 -12.39 -16.18
C TRP A 4 -43.49 -11.45 -16.04
N ASN A 5 -43.68 -10.14 -16.19
CA ASN A 5 -42.58 -9.19 -16.10
C ASN A 5 -42.26 -8.75 -14.66
N PHE A 6 -43.17 -8.96 -13.72
CA PHE A 6 -42.97 -8.57 -12.32
C PHE A 6 -42.00 -9.54 -11.59
N GLY A 7 -42.05 -10.82 -11.91
CA GLY A 7 -41.16 -11.82 -11.33
C GLY A 7 -39.69 -11.69 -11.80
N LEU A 8 -39.50 -11.30 -13.06
CA LEU A 8 -38.18 -11.06 -13.64
C LEU A 8 -37.51 -9.80 -13.08
N LEU A 9 -38.30 -8.74 -12.85
CA LEU A 9 -37.80 -7.50 -12.25
C LEU A 9 -37.42 -7.67 -10.78
N LEU A 10 -38.21 -8.46 -10.01
CA LEU A 10 -37.89 -8.79 -8.62
C LEU A 10 -36.64 -9.69 -8.53
N GLY A 11 -36.49 -10.65 -9.45
CA GLY A 11 -35.30 -11.51 -9.54
C GLY A 11 -34.03 -10.73 -9.85
N LEU A 12 -34.09 -9.71 -10.71
CA LEU A 12 -32.97 -8.84 -11.04
C LEU A 12 -32.58 -7.92 -9.89
N LEU A 13 -33.55 -7.44 -9.10
CA LEU A 13 -33.27 -6.62 -7.92
C LEU A 13 -32.60 -7.42 -6.79
N ILE A 14 -32.95 -8.69 -6.62
CA ILE A 14 -32.32 -9.56 -5.61
C ILE A 14 -30.87 -9.91 -5.97
N ILE A 15 -30.54 -9.98 -7.29
CA ILE A 15 -29.18 -10.26 -7.74
C ILE A 15 -28.28 -9.04 -7.52
N TYR A 16 -28.82 -7.82 -7.55
CA TYR A 16 -28.02 -6.60 -7.28
C TYR A 16 -27.55 -6.47 -5.83
N ASP A 17 -28.28 -7.04 -4.88
CA ASP A 17 -27.90 -7.04 -3.47
C ASP A 17 -26.80 -8.11 -3.14
N PHE A 18 -26.51 -9.00 -4.07
CA PHE A 18 -25.49 -10.05 -3.93
C PHE A 18 -24.18 -9.77 -4.68
N ILE A 19 -24.03 -8.61 -5.33
CA ILE A 19 -22.72 -8.20 -5.84
C ILE A 19 -21.96 -7.64 -4.64
N PRO A 20 -20.91 -8.33 -4.12
CA PRO A 20 -20.09 -7.74 -3.08
C PRO A 20 -19.54 -6.42 -3.62
N ALA A 21 -19.82 -5.33 -2.91
CA ALA A 21 -19.11 -4.09 -3.14
C ALA A 21 -17.62 -4.43 -3.17
N ASN A 22 -16.86 -3.86 -4.11
CA ASN A 22 -15.41 -4.00 -4.17
C ASN A 22 -14.84 -3.68 -2.79
N GLU A 23 -14.77 -4.68 -1.94
CA GLU A 23 -14.12 -4.57 -0.66
C GLU A 23 -12.63 -4.47 -0.96
N GLY A 24 -11.99 -3.41 -0.46
CA GLY A 24 -10.55 -3.25 -0.52
C GLY A 24 -9.83 -4.46 0.09
N VAL A 25 -8.51 -4.50 -0.02
CA VAL A 25 -7.71 -5.61 0.52
C VAL A 25 -7.96 -5.73 2.02
N GLU A 26 -8.71 -6.75 2.44
CA GLU A 26 -8.91 -7.03 3.86
C GLU A 26 -7.66 -7.68 4.46
N MET A 27 -7.00 -6.93 5.32
CA MET A 27 -5.90 -7.43 6.13
C MET A 27 -6.40 -7.86 7.50
N SER A 28 -5.84 -8.95 8.04
CA SER A 28 -6.22 -9.40 9.37
C SER A 28 -5.91 -8.33 10.44
N PRO A 29 -6.74 -8.19 11.50
CA PRO A 29 -6.48 -7.24 12.58
C PRO A 29 -5.11 -7.40 13.23
N MET A 30 -4.58 -8.63 13.26
CA MET A 30 -3.25 -8.92 13.77
C MET A 30 -2.15 -8.28 12.92
N ILE A 31 -2.25 -8.36 11.59
CA ILE A 31 -1.31 -7.74 10.65
C ILE A 31 -1.34 -6.23 10.79
N ILE A 32 -2.53 -5.62 10.83
CA ILE A 32 -2.68 -4.17 11.03
C ILE A 32 -2.02 -3.72 12.33
N LYS A 33 -2.19 -4.46 13.42
CA LYS A 33 -1.55 -4.18 14.70
C LYS A 33 -0.03 -4.23 14.62
N GLN A 34 0.53 -5.22 13.93
CA GLN A 34 1.98 -5.33 13.72
C GLN A 34 2.52 -4.19 12.86
N VAL A 35 1.84 -3.83 11.79
CA VAL A 35 2.20 -2.69 10.93
C VAL A 35 2.25 -1.39 11.73
N LYS A 36 1.25 -1.12 12.56
CA LYS A 36 1.22 0.07 13.42
C LYS A 36 2.37 0.10 14.42
N LYS A 37 2.73 -1.04 14.99
CA LYS A 37 3.86 -1.16 15.91
C LYS A 37 5.20 -0.88 15.21
N LEU A 38 5.40 -1.43 14.01
CA LEU A 38 6.60 -1.18 13.20
C LEU A 38 6.68 0.29 12.77
N ARG A 39 5.55 0.89 12.40
CA ARG A 39 5.47 2.32 12.08
C ARG A 39 5.96 3.20 13.23
N LEU A 40 5.47 2.98 14.44
CA LEU A 40 5.91 3.72 15.63
C LEU A 40 7.42 3.55 15.89
N ARG A 41 7.93 2.34 15.72
CA ARG A 41 9.36 2.07 15.86
C ARG A 41 10.17 2.86 14.83
N CYS A 42 9.75 2.89 13.57
CA CYS A 42 10.44 3.63 12.53
C CYS A 42 10.35 5.15 12.73
N ILE A 43 9.23 5.67 13.21
CA ILE A 43 9.09 7.08 13.60
C ILE A 43 10.14 7.42 14.69
N ASN A 44 10.24 6.61 15.71
CA ASN A 44 11.19 6.83 16.81
C ASN A 44 12.64 6.73 16.36
N GLN A 45 12.97 5.81 15.46
CA GLN A 45 14.34 5.62 14.97
C GLN A 45 14.81 6.74 14.02
N THR A 46 13.92 7.30 13.24
CA THR A 46 14.27 8.25 12.18
C THR A 46 14.00 9.70 12.55
N GLY A 47 13.24 9.94 13.61
CA GLY A 47 12.83 11.29 14.00
C GLY A 47 11.75 11.90 13.09
N ALA A 48 11.08 11.11 12.25
CA ALA A 48 9.93 11.58 11.49
C ALA A 48 8.85 12.05 12.45
N SER A 49 8.49 13.33 12.42
CA SER A 49 7.53 13.89 13.35
C SER A 49 6.10 13.46 13.03
N ALA A 50 5.23 13.49 14.05
CA ALA A 50 3.81 13.22 13.86
C ALA A 50 3.18 14.19 12.84
N GLU A 51 3.64 15.45 12.81
CA GLU A 51 3.18 16.48 11.87
C GLU A 51 3.53 16.11 10.42
N ILE A 52 4.75 15.63 10.16
CA ILE A 52 5.18 15.16 8.83
C ILE A 52 4.31 13.97 8.39
N MET A 53 4.01 13.06 9.30
CA MET A 53 3.19 11.89 9.02
C MET A 53 1.73 12.26 8.73
N GLU A 54 1.19 13.22 9.48
CA GLU A 54 -0.16 13.74 9.24
C GLU A 54 -0.26 14.48 7.92
N GLU A 55 0.73 15.33 7.61
CA GLU A 55 0.79 16.05 6.35
C GLU A 55 0.86 15.10 5.16
N PHE A 56 1.71 14.08 5.23
CA PHE A 56 1.83 13.03 4.22
C PHE A 56 0.48 12.36 3.93
N THR A 57 -0.23 11.94 4.97
CA THR A 57 -1.52 11.26 4.82
C THR A 57 -2.61 12.20 4.29
N ARG A 58 -2.64 13.43 4.77
CA ARG A 58 -3.67 14.43 4.42
C ARG A 58 -3.51 14.96 2.99
N LYS A 59 -2.28 15.29 2.61
CA LYS A 59 -2.00 15.86 1.28
C LYS A 59 -1.87 14.82 0.18
N ARG A 60 -1.68 13.55 0.55
CA ARG A 60 -1.37 12.47 -0.41
C ARG A 60 -0.12 12.81 -1.26
N GLU A 61 0.86 13.41 -0.63
CA GLU A 61 2.14 13.76 -1.23
C GLU A 61 3.28 13.23 -0.36
N ILE A 62 4.34 12.75 -0.99
CA ILE A 62 5.51 12.27 -0.26
C ILE A 62 6.38 13.46 0.11
N PRO A 63 6.59 13.73 1.42
CA PRO A 63 7.53 14.77 1.84
C PRO A 63 8.96 14.42 1.46
N SER A 64 9.76 15.43 1.09
CA SER A 64 11.18 15.25 0.72
C SER A 64 12.15 15.43 1.89
N PHE A 65 11.66 15.47 3.12
CA PHE A 65 12.52 15.61 4.31
C PHE A 65 13.39 14.36 4.52
N PRO A 66 14.67 14.50 4.90
CA PRO A 66 15.55 13.36 5.14
C PRO A 66 15.00 12.34 6.14
N GLU A 67 14.37 12.80 7.22
CA GLU A 67 13.75 11.96 8.23
C GLU A 67 12.63 11.09 7.65
N PHE A 68 11.84 11.64 6.74
CA PHE A 68 10.77 10.90 6.08
C PHE A 68 11.31 9.87 5.08
N LYS A 69 12.35 10.22 4.33
CA LYS A 69 13.02 9.28 3.41
C LYS A 69 13.57 8.07 4.18
N CYS A 70 14.22 8.33 5.31
CA CYS A 70 14.72 7.27 6.18
C CYS A 70 13.59 6.51 6.89
N PHE A 71 12.46 7.13 7.16
CA PHE A 71 11.26 6.45 7.63
C PHE A 71 10.76 5.42 6.61
N ILE A 72 10.67 5.78 5.33
CA ILE A 72 10.30 4.84 4.26
C ILE A 72 11.30 3.68 4.19
N HIS A 73 12.60 3.98 4.23
CA HIS A 73 13.65 2.95 4.27
C HIS A 73 13.48 2.01 5.46
N CYS A 74 13.26 2.54 6.64
CA CYS A 74 13.04 1.75 7.85
C CYS A 74 11.81 0.84 7.71
N MET A 75 10.70 1.34 7.16
CA MET A 75 9.51 0.52 6.92
C MET A 75 9.79 -0.60 5.92
N PHE A 76 10.47 -0.32 4.82
CA PHE A 76 10.84 -1.34 3.85
C PHE A 76 11.77 -2.41 4.44
N ASP A 77 12.75 -2.00 5.25
CA ASP A 77 13.66 -2.90 5.94
C ASP A 77 12.90 -3.81 6.95
N MET A 78 12.00 -3.22 7.74
CA MET A 78 11.20 -3.97 8.72
C MET A 78 10.27 -5.00 8.06
N PHE A 79 9.81 -4.75 6.85
CA PHE A 79 9.01 -5.71 6.07
C PHE A 79 9.85 -6.66 5.21
N GLY A 80 11.17 -6.57 5.25
CA GLY A 80 12.05 -7.39 4.41
C GLY A 80 11.97 -7.07 2.92
N LEU A 81 11.57 -5.85 2.56
CA LEU A 81 11.39 -5.39 1.18
C LEU A 81 12.63 -4.73 0.58
N ILE A 82 13.62 -4.42 1.38
CA ILE A 82 14.91 -3.88 0.95
C ILE A 82 16.03 -4.64 1.64
N ASP A 83 17.06 -4.99 0.91
CA ASP A 83 18.20 -5.72 1.46
C ASP A 83 19.36 -4.80 1.89
N SER A 84 20.43 -5.39 2.44
CA SER A 84 21.61 -4.66 2.90
C SER A 84 22.38 -3.95 1.79
N GLN A 85 22.14 -4.29 0.53
CA GLN A 85 22.71 -3.65 -0.65
C GLN A 85 21.77 -2.60 -1.25
N ASN A 86 20.68 -2.28 -0.55
CA ASN A 86 19.63 -1.36 -0.99
C ASN A 86 18.97 -1.80 -2.31
N VAL A 87 18.74 -3.09 -2.46
CA VAL A 87 17.97 -3.68 -3.57
C VAL A 87 16.57 -4.01 -3.06
N MET A 88 15.56 -3.59 -3.82
CA MET A 88 14.16 -3.84 -3.48
C MET A 88 13.76 -5.28 -3.83
N HIS A 89 12.99 -5.90 -2.94
CA HIS A 89 12.42 -7.23 -3.06
C HIS A 89 10.90 -7.18 -2.80
N LEU A 90 10.19 -6.44 -3.63
CA LEU A 90 8.73 -6.30 -3.50
C LEU A 90 8.00 -7.63 -3.70
N ASP A 91 8.63 -8.59 -4.38
CA ASP A 91 8.15 -9.96 -4.54
C ASP A 91 7.91 -10.69 -3.19
N ALA A 92 8.60 -10.30 -2.12
CA ALA A 92 8.34 -10.83 -0.78
C ALA A 92 6.88 -10.62 -0.32
N LEU A 93 6.21 -9.59 -0.82
CA LEU A 93 4.79 -9.34 -0.52
C LEU A 93 3.85 -10.40 -1.13
N LEU A 94 4.26 -11.08 -2.20
CA LEU A 94 3.43 -12.10 -2.85
C LEU A 94 3.16 -13.32 -1.96
N GLU A 95 4.01 -13.54 -0.95
CA GLU A 95 3.83 -14.65 0.01
C GLU A 95 2.77 -14.36 1.08
N VAL A 96 2.52 -13.08 1.37
CA VAL A 96 1.67 -12.66 2.49
C VAL A 96 0.39 -11.94 2.04
N LEU A 97 0.34 -11.45 0.81
CA LEU A 97 -0.82 -10.74 0.28
C LEU A 97 -1.77 -11.68 -0.47
N PRO A 98 -3.08 -11.36 -0.50
CA PRO A 98 -4.05 -12.12 -1.26
C PRO A 98 -3.68 -12.22 -2.75
N VAL A 99 -3.95 -13.40 -3.35
CA VAL A 99 -3.59 -13.68 -4.75
C VAL A 99 -4.26 -12.72 -5.75
N GLU A 100 -5.40 -12.16 -5.39
CA GLU A 100 -6.18 -11.24 -6.20
C GLU A 100 -5.42 -9.96 -6.55
N ILE A 101 -4.47 -9.55 -5.70
CA ILE A 101 -3.66 -8.33 -5.92
C ILE A 101 -2.24 -8.63 -6.40
N HIS A 102 -1.87 -9.89 -6.59
CA HIS A 102 -0.53 -10.26 -7.08
C HIS A 102 -0.21 -9.61 -8.42
N HIS A 103 -1.19 -9.47 -9.32
CA HIS A 103 -1.00 -8.78 -10.61
C HIS A 103 -0.63 -7.31 -10.45
N VAL A 104 -1.16 -6.63 -9.42
CA VAL A 104 -0.79 -5.24 -9.10
C VAL A 104 0.65 -5.16 -8.62
N ILE A 105 1.03 -6.04 -7.69
CA ILE A 105 2.40 -6.09 -7.17
C ILE A 105 3.40 -6.41 -8.27
N ASN A 106 3.12 -7.38 -9.13
CA ASN A 106 3.97 -7.71 -10.27
C ASN A 106 4.13 -6.53 -11.24
N GLY A 107 3.06 -5.77 -11.46
CA GLY A 107 3.13 -4.54 -12.27
C GLY A 107 4.06 -3.49 -11.68
N LEU A 108 4.08 -3.32 -10.36
CA LEU A 108 5.00 -2.42 -9.67
C LEU A 108 6.45 -2.90 -9.76
N ILE A 109 6.69 -4.21 -9.61
CA ILE A 109 8.01 -4.83 -9.74
C ILE A 109 8.57 -4.59 -11.15
N GLU A 110 7.79 -4.88 -12.18
CA GLU A 110 8.20 -4.69 -13.58
C GLU A 110 8.50 -3.24 -13.92
N ALA A 111 7.64 -2.32 -13.48
CA ALA A 111 7.76 -0.91 -13.83
C ALA A 111 8.88 -0.19 -13.04
N CYS A 112 9.10 -0.55 -11.79
CA CYS A 112 9.95 0.22 -10.88
C CYS A 112 11.26 -0.49 -10.54
N GLY A 113 11.24 -1.81 -10.32
CA GLY A 113 12.43 -2.51 -9.82
C GLY A 113 12.98 -1.82 -8.57
N THR A 114 14.26 -1.46 -8.62
CA THR A 114 14.93 -0.63 -7.61
C THR A 114 15.36 0.69 -8.25
N LYS A 115 14.85 1.80 -7.73
CA LYS A 115 15.30 3.14 -8.15
C LYS A 115 16.44 3.58 -7.23
N LYS A 116 17.67 3.39 -7.67
CA LYS A 116 18.86 3.68 -6.87
C LYS A 116 19.02 5.17 -6.61
N GLY A 117 19.18 5.53 -5.34
CA GLY A 117 19.62 6.84 -4.88
C GLY A 117 21.04 6.79 -4.32
N LEU A 118 21.46 7.87 -3.67
CA LEU A 118 22.81 8.00 -3.08
C LEU A 118 23.03 7.06 -1.89
N ASP A 119 21.97 6.73 -1.17
CA ASP A 119 21.97 5.83 -0.02
C ASP A 119 20.65 5.04 0.06
N GLY A 120 20.47 4.27 1.13
CA GLY A 120 19.26 3.47 1.32
C GLY A 120 18.01 4.32 1.48
N CYS A 121 18.08 5.44 2.17
CA CYS A 121 16.94 6.35 2.37
C CYS A 121 16.47 6.96 1.05
N GLU A 122 17.41 7.43 0.21
CA GLU A 122 17.11 7.94 -1.13
C GLU A 122 16.58 6.83 -2.04
N THR A 123 17.17 5.65 -2.01
CA THR A 123 16.70 4.50 -2.80
C THR A 123 15.26 4.12 -2.45
N ALA A 124 14.92 4.06 -1.18
CA ALA A 124 13.57 3.77 -0.72
C ALA A 124 12.58 4.85 -1.17
N TYR A 125 12.96 6.12 -1.04
CA TYR A 125 12.15 7.26 -1.44
C TYR A 125 11.87 7.28 -2.94
N GLU A 126 12.91 7.18 -3.77
CA GLU A 126 12.78 7.17 -5.23
C GLU A 126 11.95 5.98 -5.73
N THR A 127 12.12 4.82 -5.10
CA THR A 127 11.33 3.64 -5.46
C THR A 127 9.86 3.80 -5.06
N MET A 128 9.57 4.34 -3.87
CA MET A 128 8.19 4.63 -3.46
C MET A 128 7.53 5.65 -4.38
N GLN A 129 8.24 6.69 -4.81
CA GLN A 129 7.72 7.64 -5.80
C GLN A 129 7.34 6.94 -7.12
N CYS A 130 8.18 6.01 -7.57
CA CYS A 130 7.86 5.22 -8.75
C CYS A 130 6.57 4.41 -8.56
N TYR A 131 6.40 3.74 -7.43
CA TYR A 131 5.18 2.99 -7.13
C TYR A 131 3.94 3.88 -7.17
N ILE A 132 4.00 5.07 -6.58
CA ILE A 132 2.90 6.04 -6.60
C ILE A 132 2.61 6.52 -8.02
N ASN A 133 3.63 6.77 -8.82
CA ASN A 133 3.46 7.21 -10.20
C ASN A 133 2.83 6.12 -11.09
N VAL A 134 3.14 4.86 -10.83
CA VAL A 134 2.61 3.71 -11.58
C VAL A 134 1.17 3.38 -11.18
N ASN A 135 0.88 3.34 -9.88
CA ASN A 135 -0.45 3.03 -9.36
C ASN A 135 -0.72 3.76 -8.04
N GLY A 136 -0.82 5.08 -8.11
CA GLY A 136 -1.06 5.93 -6.94
C GLY A 136 -2.35 5.59 -6.20
N LYS A 137 -3.41 5.26 -6.94
CA LYS A 137 -4.69 4.88 -6.32
C LYS A 137 -4.50 3.70 -5.36
N PHE A 138 -3.88 2.62 -5.81
CA PHE A 138 -3.62 1.44 -4.99
C PHE A 138 -2.73 1.78 -3.78
N ILE A 139 -1.64 2.52 -4.02
CA ILE A 139 -0.70 2.88 -2.95
C ILE A 139 -1.39 3.72 -1.88
N TRP A 140 -2.16 4.75 -2.27
CA TRP A 140 -2.81 5.64 -1.30
C TRP A 140 -4.01 5.00 -0.61
N ASP A 141 -4.85 4.30 -1.34
CA ASP A 141 -6.12 3.81 -0.82
C ASP A 141 -5.98 2.49 -0.05
N GLU A 142 -5.01 1.65 -0.42
CA GLU A 142 -4.84 0.34 0.21
C GLU A 142 -3.62 0.30 1.14
N ILE A 143 -2.47 0.79 0.69
CA ILE A 143 -1.22 0.66 1.45
C ILE A 143 -1.08 1.75 2.52
N ILE A 144 -1.24 3.02 2.14
CA ILE A 144 -1.03 4.14 3.06
C ILE A 144 -2.12 4.21 4.12
N VAL A 145 -3.37 3.91 3.77
CA VAL A 145 -4.48 3.84 4.73
C VAL A 145 -4.21 2.80 5.82
N MET A 146 -3.58 1.68 5.47
CA MET A 146 -3.16 0.66 6.42
C MET A 146 -2.09 1.14 7.40
N LEU A 147 -1.23 2.05 6.95
CA LEU A 147 -0.15 2.64 7.76
C LEU A 147 -0.65 3.74 8.70
N GLY A 148 -1.75 4.36 8.36
CA GLY A 148 -2.36 5.46 9.11
C GLY A 148 -2.98 5.07 10.38
#